data_7d2e768848ba86de55979e282ccf1469
#
_entry.id   7d2e768848ba86de55979e282ccf1469
#
_cell.length_a   1.000
_cell.length_b   1.000
_cell.length_c   1.000
_cell.angle_alpha   90.00
_cell.angle_beta   90.00
_cell.angle_gamma   90.00
#
_symmetry.space_group_name_H-M   'P 1'
#
loop_
_entity.id
_entity.type
_entity.pdbx_description
1 polymer ?
#
loop_
_entity_poly.entity_id
_entity_poly.type
_entity_poly.pdbx_seq_one_letter_code
_entity_poly.pdbx_strand_id
1 'polypeptide(L)'
;MDFQIGSKIKKLRKARKLTLQDVARETGFSPALISQIENNNVSPPIATLSKIAKFFDVKMGHFFEEEEEERKYEVVRKLDRRVVSRVISKAGTGHGYTYEALSFRKRNKKMEPFMLTVSERAEEETLYNHDGEEFLLIIKGTAEVILDDERITLEAGDAVYFDSSLRHRLLAKDDQEVQVLAVVTR
;
A
#
# COMPACT_ATOMS: atom_id res chain seq x y z
N MET A 1 -15.73 10.19 20.75
CA MET A 1 -14.57 9.50 20.18
C MET A 1 -13.45 9.60 21.19
N ASP A 2 -13.04 8.50 21.74
CA ASP A 2 -11.98 8.47 22.76
C ASP A 2 -10.67 8.15 22.05
N PHE A 3 -9.89 9.18 21.76
CA PHE A 3 -8.58 9.01 21.13
C PHE A 3 -7.65 8.39 22.17
N GLN A 4 -7.39 7.11 22.10
CA GLN A 4 -6.51 6.40 23.05
C GLN A 4 -5.06 6.92 23.03
N ILE A 5 -4.90 8.21 23.30
CA ILE A 5 -3.62 8.94 23.22
C ILE A 5 -2.54 8.27 24.07
N GLY A 6 -2.91 7.88 25.30
CA GLY A 6 -1.99 7.24 26.23
C GLY A 6 -1.45 5.91 25.73
N SER A 7 -2.32 5.08 25.13
CA SER A 7 -1.93 3.81 24.51
C SER A 7 -0.88 4.00 23.42
N LYS A 8 -1.01 5.05 22.60
CA LYS A 8 -0.06 5.38 21.53
C LYS A 8 1.28 5.84 22.08
N ILE A 9 1.27 6.69 23.11
CA ILE A 9 2.49 7.11 23.80
C ILE A 9 3.22 5.88 24.37
N LYS A 10 2.48 4.99 25.05
CA LYS A 10 3.03 3.73 25.60
C LYS A 10 3.63 2.83 24.52
N LYS A 11 2.98 2.74 23.37
CA LYS A 11 3.45 1.97 22.21
C LYS A 11 4.74 2.53 21.66
N LEU A 12 4.83 3.85 21.43
CA LEU A 12 6.06 4.52 20.99
C LEU A 12 7.21 4.31 21.97
N ARG A 13 6.96 4.49 23.28
CA ARG A 13 7.97 4.26 24.30
C ARG A 13 8.52 2.84 24.27
N LYS A 14 7.62 1.84 24.26
CA LYS A 14 8.02 0.42 24.22
C LYS A 14 8.75 0.04 22.95
N ALA A 15 8.32 0.57 21.80
CA ALA A 15 9.00 0.33 20.52
C ALA A 15 10.45 0.83 20.53
N ARG A 16 10.72 1.93 21.25
CA ARG A 16 12.06 2.48 21.44
C ARG A 16 12.80 1.87 22.65
N LYS A 17 12.21 0.88 23.33
CA LYS A 17 12.77 0.22 24.53
C LYS A 17 13.08 1.19 25.68
N LEU A 18 12.33 2.30 25.78
CA LEU A 18 12.51 3.32 26.81
C LEU A 18 11.71 2.97 28.07
N THR A 19 12.23 3.39 29.24
CA THR A 19 11.51 3.35 30.52
C THR A 19 10.63 4.60 30.71
N LEU A 20 9.72 4.58 31.67
CA LEU A 20 8.96 5.78 32.07
C LEU A 20 9.89 6.90 32.58
N GLN A 21 10.99 6.51 33.23
CA GLN A 21 11.98 7.46 33.74
C GLN A 21 12.73 8.16 32.60
N ASP A 22 13.06 7.45 31.51
CA ASP A 22 13.73 8.06 30.34
C ASP A 22 12.84 9.12 29.69
N VAL A 23 11.56 8.79 29.45
CA VAL A 23 10.62 9.77 28.89
C VAL A 23 10.43 10.96 29.82
N ALA A 24 10.29 10.71 31.13
CA ALA A 24 10.10 11.74 32.14
C ALA A 24 11.30 12.71 32.17
N ARG A 25 12.53 12.19 32.18
CA ARG A 25 13.75 12.99 32.19
C ARG A 25 13.85 13.90 30.98
N GLU A 26 13.62 13.37 29.80
CA GLU A 26 13.77 14.13 28.53
C GLU A 26 12.64 15.13 28.28
N THR A 27 11.43 14.84 28.79
CA THR A 27 10.28 15.73 28.61
C THR A 27 10.11 16.74 29.76
N GLY A 28 10.82 16.55 30.89
CA GLY A 28 10.71 17.37 32.10
C GLY A 28 9.43 17.08 32.91
N PHE A 29 8.79 15.93 32.68
CA PHE A 29 7.62 15.49 33.45
C PHE A 29 8.01 14.47 34.53
N SER A 30 7.11 14.18 35.48
CA SER A 30 7.32 13.09 36.42
C SER A 30 6.98 11.73 35.79
N PRO A 31 7.68 10.64 36.18
CA PRO A 31 7.33 9.29 35.70
C PRO A 31 5.90 8.90 36.07
N ALA A 32 5.37 9.39 37.17
CA ALA A 32 3.98 9.18 37.59
C ALA A 32 3.01 9.81 36.62
N LEU A 33 3.27 11.05 36.17
CA LEU A 33 2.41 11.73 35.17
C LEU A 33 2.43 10.98 33.83
N ILE A 34 3.61 10.58 33.34
CA ILE A 34 3.72 9.81 32.09
C ILE A 34 2.93 8.49 32.22
N SER A 35 3.05 7.79 33.36
CA SER A 35 2.30 6.56 33.61
C SER A 35 0.78 6.79 33.60
N GLN A 36 0.30 7.86 34.23
CA GLN A 36 -1.13 8.20 34.24
C GLN A 36 -1.66 8.53 32.85
N ILE A 37 -0.89 9.25 32.05
CA ILE A 37 -1.22 9.55 30.66
C ILE A 37 -1.25 8.24 29.84
N GLU A 38 -0.23 7.40 29.93
CA GLU A 38 -0.15 6.14 29.18
C GLU A 38 -1.29 5.15 29.48
N ASN A 39 -1.82 5.21 30.68
CA ASN A 39 -2.96 4.37 31.07
C ASN A 39 -4.32 5.06 30.87
N ASN A 40 -4.34 6.20 30.17
CA ASN A 40 -5.53 7.03 29.92
C ASN A 40 -6.25 7.49 31.20
N ASN A 41 -5.59 7.50 32.35
CA ASN A 41 -6.14 8.02 33.61
C ASN A 41 -6.17 9.55 33.65
N VAL A 42 -5.32 10.19 32.85
CA VAL A 42 -5.24 11.65 32.70
C VAL A 42 -5.12 11.99 31.21
N SER A 43 -5.97 12.89 30.75
CA SER A 43 -5.85 13.45 29.40
C SER A 43 -4.80 14.56 29.40
N PRO A 44 -3.72 14.44 28.62
CA PRO A 44 -2.66 15.46 28.63
C PRO A 44 -3.13 16.75 27.95
N PRO A 45 -2.84 17.94 28.54
CA PRO A 45 -3.00 19.21 27.84
C PRO A 45 -2.20 19.24 26.53
N ILE A 46 -2.64 20.06 25.57
CA ILE A 46 -1.97 20.21 24.26
C ILE A 46 -0.47 20.51 24.38
N ALA A 47 -0.08 21.38 25.33
CA ALA A 47 1.31 21.72 25.59
C ALA A 47 2.15 20.50 26.03
N THR A 48 1.56 19.64 26.88
CA THR A 48 2.19 18.38 27.33
C THR A 48 2.33 17.41 26.16
N LEU A 49 1.26 17.26 25.37
CA LEU A 49 1.25 16.39 24.21
C LEU A 49 2.26 16.83 23.15
N SER A 50 2.40 18.14 22.93
CA SER A 50 3.39 18.72 22.02
C SER A 50 4.84 18.40 22.44
N LYS A 51 5.16 18.46 23.73
CA LYS A 51 6.51 18.09 24.22
C LYS A 51 6.77 16.59 24.03
N ILE A 52 5.77 15.76 24.30
CA ILE A 52 5.85 14.31 24.09
C ILE A 52 6.03 13.97 22.59
N ALA A 53 5.27 14.63 21.71
CA ALA A 53 5.39 14.49 20.25
C ALA A 53 6.81 14.83 19.77
N LYS A 54 7.34 15.96 20.25
CA LYS A 54 8.70 16.39 19.92
C LYS A 54 9.76 15.38 20.39
N PHE A 55 9.62 14.88 21.61
CA PHE A 55 10.52 13.85 22.14
C PHE A 55 10.51 12.58 21.29
N PHE A 56 9.33 12.14 20.86
CA PHE A 56 9.18 10.98 20.00
C PHE A 56 9.35 11.28 18.51
N ASP A 57 9.75 12.49 18.13
CA ASP A 57 9.91 12.91 16.73
C ASP A 57 8.73 12.45 15.84
N VAL A 58 7.53 12.72 16.32
CA VAL A 58 6.28 12.44 15.60
C VAL A 58 5.44 13.71 15.49
N LYS A 59 4.62 13.81 14.44
CA LYS A 59 3.65 14.90 14.33
C LYS A 59 2.59 14.75 15.43
N MET A 60 2.14 15.87 16.00
CA MET A 60 1.08 15.84 17.02
C MET A 60 -0.20 15.14 16.55
N GLY A 61 -0.53 15.25 15.25
CA GLY A 61 -1.64 14.54 14.62
C GLY A 61 -1.58 13.02 14.78
N HIS A 62 -0.38 12.44 14.91
CA HIS A 62 -0.18 10.99 15.14
C HIS A 62 -0.99 10.46 16.33
N PHE A 63 -1.17 11.27 17.39
CA PHE A 63 -1.91 10.86 18.57
C PHE A 63 -3.43 10.91 18.37
N PHE A 64 -3.92 11.62 17.36
CA PHE A 64 -5.34 11.77 17.04
C PHE A 64 -5.78 10.92 15.85
N GLU A 65 -4.84 10.27 15.15
CA GLU A 65 -5.16 9.28 14.12
C GLU A 65 -5.89 8.10 14.80
N GLU A 66 -6.95 7.60 14.22
CA GLU A 66 -7.52 6.33 14.68
C GLU A 66 -6.48 5.23 14.44
N GLU A 67 -6.09 4.50 15.49
CA GLU A 67 -5.41 3.23 15.32
C GLU A 67 -6.43 2.27 14.70
N GLU A 68 -6.50 2.23 13.39
CA GLU A 68 -6.98 1.00 12.76
C GLU A 68 -5.99 -0.08 13.20
N GLU A 69 -6.47 -1.05 13.99
CA GLU A 69 -5.70 -2.26 14.31
C GLU A 69 -5.06 -2.73 13.02
N GLU A 70 -3.75 -2.96 13.05
CA GLU A 70 -3.01 -3.45 11.88
C GLU A 70 -3.57 -4.83 11.53
N ARG A 71 -4.60 -4.83 10.69
CA ARG A 71 -5.30 -6.04 10.29
C ARG A 71 -4.29 -6.96 9.62
N LYS A 72 -4.15 -8.18 10.17
CA LYS A 72 -3.25 -9.19 9.60
C LYS A 72 -3.75 -9.67 8.24
N TYR A 73 -5.04 -9.51 7.94
CA TYR A 73 -5.67 -9.89 6.68
C TYR A 73 -6.66 -8.82 6.21
N GLU A 74 -6.96 -8.84 4.93
CA GLU A 74 -8.00 -8.04 4.30
C GLU A 74 -8.81 -8.93 3.35
N VAL A 75 -10.11 -8.72 3.31
CA VAL A 75 -11.01 -9.34 2.31
C VAL A 75 -11.58 -8.22 1.45
N VAL A 76 -11.31 -8.27 0.15
CA VAL A 76 -11.90 -7.38 -0.84
C VAL A 76 -12.84 -8.19 -1.71
N ARG A 77 -14.14 -7.91 -1.61
CA ARG A 77 -15.15 -8.55 -2.47
C ARG A 77 -15.10 -7.93 -3.87
N LYS A 78 -15.53 -8.66 -4.88
CA LYS A 78 -15.51 -8.18 -6.27
C LYS A 78 -16.17 -6.80 -6.44
N LEU A 79 -17.29 -6.56 -5.77
CA LEU A 79 -18.02 -5.30 -5.83
C LEU A 79 -17.37 -4.15 -5.04
N ASP A 80 -16.41 -4.47 -4.14
CA ASP A 80 -15.70 -3.50 -3.30
C ASP A 80 -14.35 -3.09 -3.89
N ARG A 81 -13.95 -3.65 -5.01
CA ARG A 81 -12.70 -3.32 -5.69
C ARG A 81 -12.64 -1.85 -6.05
N ARG A 82 -11.49 -1.25 -5.89
CA ARG A 82 -11.27 0.17 -6.18
C ARG A 82 -10.39 0.32 -7.40
N VAL A 83 -10.84 1.07 -8.36
CA VAL A 83 -10.00 1.49 -9.48
C VAL A 83 -8.97 2.49 -8.94
N VAL A 84 -7.69 2.15 -9.04
CA VAL A 84 -6.58 2.97 -8.54
C VAL A 84 -5.84 3.69 -9.66
N SER A 85 -5.91 3.14 -10.87
CA SER A 85 -5.32 3.78 -12.05
C SER A 85 -6.10 3.40 -13.31
N ARG A 86 -6.18 4.34 -14.23
CA ARG A 86 -6.60 4.14 -15.61
C ARG A 86 -5.58 4.82 -16.51
N VAL A 87 -4.89 4.03 -17.28
CA VAL A 87 -3.97 4.55 -18.31
C VAL A 87 -4.76 4.64 -19.59
N ILE A 88 -5.02 5.87 -20.04
CA ILE A 88 -5.73 6.16 -21.31
C ILE A 88 -4.65 6.48 -22.34
N SER A 89 -4.78 5.96 -23.57
CA SER A 89 -3.85 6.32 -24.64
C SER A 89 -3.87 7.80 -24.92
N LYS A 90 -2.76 8.38 -25.41
CA LYS A 90 -2.67 9.79 -25.77
C LYS A 90 -3.67 10.20 -26.86
N ALA A 91 -4.16 9.25 -27.66
CA ALA A 91 -5.15 9.48 -28.71
C ALA A 91 -6.57 9.73 -28.17
N GLY A 92 -6.81 9.61 -26.86
CA GLY A 92 -8.13 9.85 -26.25
C GLY A 92 -9.19 8.79 -26.61
N THR A 93 -8.80 7.69 -27.24
CA THR A 93 -9.70 6.66 -27.79
C THR A 93 -10.11 5.60 -26.76
N GLY A 94 -9.89 5.85 -25.46
CA GLY A 94 -10.43 4.98 -24.40
C GLY A 94 -9.71 3.63 -24.18
N HIS A 95 -8.64 3.37 -24.89
CA HIS A 95 -7.90 2.10 -24.85
C HIS A 95 -6.76 2.17 -23.84
N GLY A 96 -6.67 1.22 -22.93
CA GLY A 96 -5.63 1.25 -21.91
C GLY A 96 -5.80 0.21 -20.81
N TYR A 97 -5.07 0.41 -19.75
CA TYR A 97 -5.10 -0.43 -18.57
C TYR A 97 -6.06 0.14 -17.53
N THR A 98 -6.86 -0.75 -16.92
CA THR A 98 -7.58 -0.44 -15.68
C THR A 98 -7.06 -1.32 -14.57
N TYR A 99 -6.55 -0.70 -13.52
CA TYR A 99 -6.06 -1.39 -12.32
C TYR A 99 -7.10 -1.29 -11.21
N GLU A 100 -7.60 -2.42 -10.75
CA GLU A 100 -8.45 -2.52 -9.58
C GLU A 100 -7.65 -3.14 -8.41
N ALA A 101 -7.52 -2.41 -7.30
CA ALA A 101 -6.80 -2.91 -6.14
C ALA A 101 -7.56 -4.08 -5.46
N LEU A 102 -6.85 -5.18 -5.22
CA LEU A 102 -7.35 -6.35 -4.46
C LEU A 102 -6.95 -6.29 -2.98
N SER A 103 -6.16 -5.30 -2.59
CA SER A 103 -5.86 -4.96 -1.20
C SER A 103 -5.53 -3.47 -1.11
N PHE A 104 -6.24 -2.70 -0.27
CA PHE A 104 -6.05 -1.25 -0.14
C PHE A 104 -6.13 -0.74 1.31
N ARG A 105 -6.56 -1.58 2.26
CA ARG A 105 -6.67 -1.23 3.69
C ARG A 105 -5.49 -1.78 4.50
N LYS A 106 -4.91 -2.92 4.08
CA LYS A 106 -3.77 -3.51 4.78
C LYS A 106 -2.54 -2.62 4.59
N ARG A 107 -1.92 -2.22 5.70
CA ARG A 107 -0.66 -1.46 5.72
C ARG A 107 0.55 -2.42 5.68
N ASN A 108 1.73 -1.88 5.35
CA ASN A 108 3.01 -2.62 5.33
C ASN A 108 2.94 -3.92 4.50
N LYS A 109 2.27 -3.86 3.37
CA LYS A 109 2.23 -4.96 2.42
C LYS A 109 3.60 -5.16 1.77
N LYS A 110 3.94 -6.42 1.48
CA LYS A 110 5.10 -6.78 0.66
C LYS A 110 4.71 -7.03 -0.80
N MET A 111 3.42 -7.23 -1.04
CA MET A 111 2.85 -7.50 -2.36
C MET A 111 1.68 -6.55 -2.60
N GLU A 112 1.56 -6.05 -3.81
CA GLU A 112 0.45 -5.23 -4.27
C GLU A 112 -0.33 -6.02 -5.35
N PRO A 113 -1.42 -6.71 -4.97
CA PRO A 113 -2.22 -7.46 -5.93
C PRO A 113 -3.26 -6.56 -6.59
N PHE A 114 -3.37 -6.68 -7.90
CA PHE A 114 -4.33 -5.98 -8.75
C PHE A 114 -5.09 -6.95 -9.65
N MET A 115 -6.35 -6.62 -9.95
CA MET A 115 -7.00 -7.10 -11.15
C MET A 115 -6.75 -6.08 -12.25
N LEU A 116 -6.02 -6.49 -13.25
CA LEU A 116 -5.70 -5.68 -14.41
C LEU A 116 -6.64 -6.07 -15.55
N THR A 117 -7.29 -5.08 -16.13
CA THR A 117 -8.04 -5.24 -17.36
C THR A 117 -7.33 -4.48 -18.45
N VAL A 118 -6.98 -5.18 -19.52
CA VAL A 118 -6.38 -4.63 -20.74
C VAL A 118 -7.46 -4.65 -21.81
N SER A 119 -7.89 -3.48 -22.24
CA SER A 119 -8.87 -3.34 -23.31
C SER A 119 -8.17 -2.84 -24.58
N GLU A 120 -8.24 -3.64 -25.61
CA GLU A 120 -7.71 -3.39 -26.96
C GLU A 120 -6.18 -3.19 -27.08
N ARG A 121 -5.71 -3.24 -28.31
CA ARG A 121 -4.31 -3.09 -28.68
C ARG A 121 -3.91 -1.62 -28.56
N ALA A 122 -3.11 -1.28 -27.56
CA ALA A 122 -2.58 0.07 -27.47
C ALA A 122 -1.56 0.29 -28.61
N GLU A 123 -1.78 1.32 -29.42
CA GLU A 123 -0.91 1.68 -30.55
C GLU A 123 0.50 2.17 -30.15
N GLU A 124 0.72 2.51 -28.89
CA GLU A 124 2.02 2.98 -28.40
C GLU A 124 2.86 1.85 -27.82
N GLU A 125 4.07 1.71 -28.32
CA GLU A 125 5.09 0.73 -27.88
C GLU A 125 5.87 1.18 -26.63
N THR A 126 5.32 1.97 -25.76
CA THR A 126 6.03 2.40 -24.56
C THR A 126 6.18 1.24 -23.60
N LEU A 127 7.42 0.82 -23.36
CA LEU A 127 7.79 -0.15 -22.33
C LEU A 127 8.02 0.56 -21.01
N TYR A 128 7.62 -0.09 -19.92
CA TYR A 128 7.78 0.40 -18.55
C TYR A 128 8.79 -0.47 -17.80
N ASN A 129 9.42 0.06 -16.79
CA ASN A 129 10.21 -0.69 -15.82
C ASN A 129 10.11 -0.03 -14.46
N HIS A 130 10.32 -0.81 -13.41
CA HIS A 130 10.39 -0.33 -12.04
C HIS A 130 11.16 -1.33 -11.15
N ASP A 131 11.46 -0.94 -9.91
CA ASP A 131 12.08 -1.84 -8.95
C ASP A 131 11.09 -2.91 -8.50
N GLY A 132 11.60 -4.08 -8.12
CA GLY A 132 10.85 -5.21 -7.59
C GLY A 132 10.58 -6.29 -8.62
N GLU A 133 9.59 -7.09 -8.37
CA GLU A 133 9.24 -8.28 -9.15
C GLU A 133 7.75 -8.29 -9.45
N GLU A 134 7.36 -8.85 -10.59
CA GLU A 134 5.97 -9.04 -10.97
C GLU A 134 5.65 -10.51 -11.24
N PHE A 135 4.45 -10.87 -10.84
CA PHE A 135 3.78 -12.11 -11.21
C PHE A 135 2.47 -11.79 -11.93
N LEU A 136 2.30 -12.29 -13.13
CA LEU A 136 1.08 -12.17 -13.92
C LEU A 136 0.46 -13.55 -14.13
N LEU A 137 -0.84 -13.66 -13.89
CA LEU A 137 -1.65 -14.84 -14.23
C LEU A 137 -2.80 -14.39 -15.12
N ILE A 138 -2.90 -14.96 -16.31
CA ILE A 138 -3.98 -14.66 -17.25
C ILE A 138 -5.25 -15.33 -16.76
N ILE A 139 -6.28 -14.55 -16.44
CA ILE A 139 -7.58 -15.05 -15.96
C ILE A 139 -8.55 -15.25 -17.12
N LYS A 140 -8.47 -14.36 -18.13
CA LYS A 140 -9.37 -14.40 -19.29
C LYS A 140 -8.68 -13.77 -20.50
N GLY A 141 -8.91 -14.35 -21.67
CA GLY A 141 -8.40 -13.85 -22.95
C GLY A 141 -7.00 -14.33 -23.24
N THR A 142 -6.39 -13.76 -24.27
CA THR A 142 -5.02 -14.02 -24.71
C THR A 142 -4.21 -12.74 -24.64
N ALA A 143 -3.09 -12.77 -23.94
CA ALA A 143 -2.19 -11.64 -23.76
C ALA A 143 -0.87 -11.84 -24.52
N GLU A 144 -0.27 -10.74 -24.95
CA GLU A 144 1.13 -10.70 -25.35
C GLU A 144 1.92 -9.94 -24.27
N VAL A 145 2.85 -10.62 -23.61
CA VAL A 145 3.78 -10.01 -22.67
C VAL A 145 5.07 -9.72 -23.40
N ILE A 146 5.52 -8.47 -23.34
CA ILE A 146 6.80 -8.03 -23.89
C ILE A 146 7.77 -7.86 -22.74
N LEU A 147 8.91 -8.54 -22.79
CA LEU A 147 10.02 -8.43 -21.83
C LEU A 147 11.29 -8.09 -22.62
N ASP A 148 11.75 -6.85 -22.54
CA ASP A 148 12.77 -6.25 -23.40
C ASP A 148 12.47 -6.48 -24.90
N ASP A 149 13.19 -7.39 -25.54
CA ASP A 149 13.04 -7.72 -26.97
C ASP A 149 12.21 -9.01 -27.19
N GLU A 150 11.83 -9.72 -26.12
CA GLU A 150 11.05 -10.95 -26.21
C GLU A 150 9.55 -10.68 -26.18
N ARG A 151 8.81 -11.41 -27.02
CA ARG A 151 7.34 -11.37 -27.07
C ARG A 151 6.78 -12.75 -26.78
N ILE A 152 6.04 -12.85 -25.69
CA ILE A 152 5.51 -14.12 -25.17
C ILE A 152 4.00 -14.06 -25.23
N THR A 153 3.37 -14.98 -25.95
CA THR A 153 1.91 -15.13 -25.94
C THR A 153 1.50 -16.03 -24.78
N LEU A 154 0.56 -15.55 -23.96
CA LEU A 154 0.00 -16.28 -22.82
C LEU A 154 -1.52 -16.37 -22.97
N GLU A 155 -2.07 -17.54 -22.72
CA GLU A 155 -3.50 -17.82 -22.72
C GLU A 155 -4.05 -17.91 -21.30
N ALA A 156 -5.38 -17.93 -21.15
CA ALA A 156 -6.02 -18.07 -19.84
C ALA A 156 -5.52 -19.32 -19.09
N GLY A 157 -5.00 -19.14 -17.88
CA GLY A 157 -4.37 -20.16 -17.05
C GLY A 157 -2.84 -20.11 -17.08
N ASP A 158 -2.24 -19.47 -18.07
CA ASP A 158 -0.78 -19.28 -18.13
C ASP A 158 -0.31 -18.18 -17.18
N ALA A 159 0.92 -18.29 -16.70
CA ALA A 159 1.53 -17.31 -15.84
C ALA A 159 2.96 -16.98 -16.25
N VAL A 160 3.40 -15.79 -15.92
CA VAL A 160 4.79 -15.35 -16.04
C VAL A 160 5.22 -14.64 -14.76
N TYR A 161 6.46 -14.87 -14.37
CA TYR A 161 7.13 -14.20 -13.26
C TYR A 161 8.44 -13.59 -13.77
N PHE A 162 8.71 -12.33 -13.44
CA PHE A 162 9.90 -11.63 -13.93
C PHE A 162 10.35 -10.54 -12.96
N ASP A 163 11.63 -10.17 -13.08
CA ASP A 163 12.21 -8.99 -12.46
C ASP A 163 11.72 -7.76 -13.22
N SER A 164 11.06 -6.83 -12.53
CA SER A 164 10.43 -5.65 -13.13
C SER A 164 11.43 -4.58 -13.58
N SER A 165 12.73 -4.78 -13.35
CA SER A 165 13.80 -3.97 -13.96
C SER A 165 13.92 -4.19 -15.47
N LEU A 166 13.46 -5.34 -15.99
CA LEU A 166 13.26 -5.57 -17.42
C LEU A 166 12.20 -4.59 -17.94
N ARG A 167 12.44 -4.03 -19.10
CA ARG A 167 11.43 -3.20 -19.76
C ARG A 167 10.29 -4.10 -20.23
N HIS A 168 9.11 -3.86 -19.73
CA HIS A 168 7.98 -4.76 -19.93
C HIS A 168 6.71 -4.04 -20.34
N ARG A 169 5.81 -4.80 -20.96
CA ARG A 169 4.47 -4.38 -21.31
C ARG A 169 3.56 -5.59 -21.49
N LEU A 170 2.28 -5.39 -21.18
CA LEU A 170 1.21 -6.36 -21.43
C LEU A 170 0.27 -5.79 -22.47
N LEU A 171 -0.08 -6.57 -23.49
CA LEU A 171 -1.01 -6.20 -24.55
C LEU A 171 -2.12 -7.23 -24.64
N ALA A 172 -3.33 -6.78 -24.98
CA ALA A 172 -4.39 -7.69 -25.40
C ALA A 172 -4.08 -8.18 -26.83
N LYS A 173 -4.26 -9.46 -27.07
CA LYS A 173 -4.16 -10.06 -28.39
C LYS A 173 -5.55 -10.23 -28.98
N ASP A 174 -5.67 -10.09 -30.30
CA ASP A 174 -6.89 -10.32 -31.05
C ASP A 174 -8.07 -9.40 -30.70
N ASP A 175 -7.80 -8.14 -30.34
CA ASP A 175 -8.78 -7.09 -30.01
C ASP A 175 -9.84 -7.51 -28.96
N GLN A 176 -9.50 -8.44 -28.07
CA GLN A 176 -10.35 -8.90 -26.97
C GLN A 176 -9.84 -8.36 -25.63
N GLU A 177 -10.78 -8.09 -24.72
CA GLU A 177 -10.44 -7.74 -23.35
C GLU A 177 -9.73 -8.89 -22.64
N VAL A 178 -8.58 -8.59 -22.04
CA VAL A 178 -7.79 -9.52 -21.24
C VAL A 178 -7.89 -9.16 -19.77
N GLN A 179 -8.15 -10.14 -18.91
CA GLN A 179 -8.12 -9.98 -17.46
C GLN A 179 -6.94 -10.73 -16.88
N VAL A 180 -6.15 -10.04 -16.05
CA VAL A 180 -4.92 -10.55 -15.48
C VAL A 180 -4.89 -10.28 -13.97
N LEU A 181 -4.55 -11.30 -13.19
CA LEU A 181 -4.10 -11.08 -11.82
C LEU A 181 -2.63 -10.64 -11.87
N ALA A 182 -2.36 -9.39 -11.53
CA ALA A 182 -1.02 -8.86 -11.41
C ALA A 182 -0.65 -8.72 -9.92
N VAL A 183 0.51 -9.22 -9.53
CA VAL A 183 1.08 -9.06 -8.18
C VAL A 183 2.45 -8.44 -8.31
N VAL A 184 2.58 -7.23 -7.75
CA VAL A 184 3.81 -6.44 -7.80
C VAL A 184 4.44 -6.43 -6.40
N THR A 185 5.76 -6.60 -6.33
CA THR A 185 6.54 -6.40 -5.10
C THR A 185 7.39 -5.13 -5.20
N ARG A 186 7.86 -4.68 -4.06
CA ARG A 186 8.80 -3.54 -3.95
C ARG A 186 10.07 -3.99 -3.27
#